data_af2b76b508124d2e4afa56b0a14ce7e8
#
_entry.id   af2b76b508124d2e4afa56b0a14ce7e8
#
_cell.length_a   1.000
_cell.length_b   1.000
_cell.length_c   1.000
_cell.angle_alpha   90.00
_cell.angle_beta   90.00
_cell.angle_gamma   90.00
#
_symmetry.space_group_name_H-M   'P 1'
#
loop_
_entity.id
_entity.type
_entity.pdbx_description
1 polymer ?
#
loop_
_entity_poly.entity_id
_entity_poly.type
_entity_poly.pdbx_seq_one_letter_code
_entity_poly.pdbx_strand_id
1 'polypeptide(L)'
;METTGQAQEIIVRQPLLEDLVDTFLKDQDIAGSSRSTYSRSLLKYLSWLRETSRSERLSSLQRDDILAYKDYLLTQKLSSYTVSLYITAIRKLYQWLESKKIYPDITRGVKGTKKPKGYRKDSLTPDQLREALRKIDRRSQEGLRDYALFNLMARTGLRDVEVSRTLVGDIRSEAGQAVLWIQGKGKDTKDDFVLLTKEAMRPLKIYLRTRGRLSEEAPLFSSNSDRNNGEGMTTRSISRIIKTALIRAGMDDKRLTAHSLRHTAITLSIVGGASLQQAQAMARHSDPRTTLVYFHNLDRISAGAEKCIDF
;
A
#
# COMPACT_ATOMS: atom_id res chain seq x y z
N MET A 1 -21.92 32.91 -64.36
CA MET A 1 -21.30 33.29 -63.09
C MET A 1 -21.47 32.11 -62.14
N GLU A 2 -20.48 31.26 -62.13
CA GLU A 2 -20.43 30.09 -61.22
C GLU A 2 -19.65 30.53 -59.97
N THR A 3 -20.30 30.46 -58.87
CA THR A 3 -19.67 30.67 -57.55
C THR A 3 -19.33 29.29 -56.99
N THR A 4 -18.08 28.89 -57.19
CA THR A 4 -17.48 27.71 -56.55
C THR A 4 -17.28 27.97 -55.08
N GLY A 5 -18.18 27.48 -54.22
CA GLY A 5 -18.00 27.43 -52.77
C GLY A 5 -16.90 26.40 -52.41
N GLN A 6 -15.74 26.91 -52.05
CA GLN A 6 -14.71 26.08 -51.40
C GLN A 6 -15.19 25.71 -50.00
N ALA A 7 -15.57 24.44 -49.83
CA ALA A 7 -15.72 23.85 -48.48
C ALA A 7 -14.32 23.77 -47.87
N GLN A 8 -14.05 24.63 -46.86
CA GLN A 8 -12.90 24.48 -46.00
C GLN A 8 -13.11 23.20 -45.15
N GLU A 9 -12.42 22.12 -45.51
CA GLU A 9 -12.25 20.97 -44.65
C GLU A 9 -11.59 21.45 -43.34
N ILE A 10 -12.37 21.55 -42.28
CA ILE A 10 -11.85 21.73 -40.93
C ILE A 10 -11.11 20.44 -40.58
N ILE A 11 -9.79 20.44 -40.76
CA ILE A 11 -8.91 19.39 -40.26
C ILE A 11 -9.00 19.45 -38.73
N VAL A 12 -9.93 18.71 -38.14
CA VAL A 12 -9.98 18.48 -36.70
C VAL A 12 -8.73 17.68 -36.35
N ARG A 13 -7.70 18.38 -35.84
CA ARG A 13 -6.51 17.70 -35.29
C ARG A 13 -6.97 16.73 -34.21
N GLN A 14 -6.81 15.44 -34.46
CA GLN A 14 -7.09 14.44 -33.44
C GLN A 14 -6.20 14.68 -32.23
N PRO A 15 -6.76 14.69 -31.01
CA PRO A 15 -5.99 14.94 -29.79
C PRO A 15 -4.92 13.87 -29.63
N LEU A 16 -3.76 14.28 -29.15
CA LEU A 16 -2.71 13.34 -28.75
C LEU A 16 -3.16 12.56 -27.51
N LEU A 17 -2.75 11.30 -27.42
CA LEU A 17 -3.09 10.46 -26.26
C LEU A 17 -2.59 11.06 -24.94
N GLU A 18 -1.48 11.81 -24.99
CA GLU A 18 -0.91 12.50 -23.81
C GLU A 18 -1.87 13.53 -23.22
N ASP A 19 -2.48 14.38 -24.06
CA ASP A 19 -3.46 15.38 -23.62
C ASP A 19 -4.69 14.74 -22.99
N LEU A 20 -5.08 13.58 -23.54
CA LEU A 20 -6.21 12.81 -23.02
C LEU A 20 -5.89 12.10 -21.71
N VAL A 21 -4.63 11.70 -21.47
CA VAL A 21 -4.19 11.13 -20.18
C VAL A 21 -4.36 12.13 -19.04
N ASP A 22 -3.96 13.39 -19.23
CA ASP A 22 -4.12 14.41 -18.22
C ASP A 22 -5.59 14.70 -17.91
N THR A 23 -6.41 14.78 -18.95
CA THR A 23 -7.85 14.97 -18.80
C THR A 23 -8.50 13.78 -18.08
N PHE A 24 -8.14 12.56 -18.46
CA PHE A 24 -8.57 11.33 -17.78
C PHE A 24 -8.23 11.36 -16.29
N LEU A 25 -6.97 11.68 -15.93
CA LEU A 25 -6.52 11.69 -14.53
C LEU A 25 -7.27 12.74 -13.69
N LYS A 26 -7.65 13.87 -14.27
CA LYS A 26 -8.46 14.90 -13.61
C LYS A 26 -9.92 14.47 -13.42
N ASP A 27 -10.49 13.78 -14.40
CA ASP A 27 -11.89 13.32 -14.39
C ASP A 27 -12.13 12.09 -13.47
N GLN A 28 -11.06 11.45 -12.96
CA GLN A 28 -11.21 10.31 -12.08
C GLN A 28 -11.48 10.71 -10.63
N ASP A 29 -12.58 10.21 -10.07
CA ASP A 29 -12.87 10.28 -8.62
C ASP A 29 -12.10 9.18 -7.88
N ILE A 30 -10.81 9.41 -7.67
CA ILE A 30 -9.89 8.49 -6.99
C ILE A 30 -8.95 9.23 -6.05
N ALA A 31 -8.51 8.54 -4.99
CA ALA A 31 -7.51 9.07 -4.06
C ALA A 31 -6.22 9.50 -4.78
N GLY A 32 -5.57 10.56 -4.29
CA GLY A 32 -4.35 11.12 -4.91
C GLY A 32 -3.21 10.11 -5.10
N SER A 33 -3.06 9.13 -4.20
CA SER A 33 -2.09 8.03 -4.34
C SER A 33 -2.42 7.10 -5.51
N SER A 34 -3.69 6.84 -5.77
CA SER A 34 -4.14 6.04 -6.92
C SER A 34 -3.94 6.82 -8.23
N ARG A 35 -4.26 8.13 -8.21
CA ARG A 35 -4.02 9.03 -9.34
C ARG A 35 -2.54 9.07 -9.73
N SER A 36 -1.64 9.25 -8.76
CA SER A 36 -0.18 9.21 -8.98
C SER A 36 0.30 7.86 -9.51
N THR A 37 -0.34 6.76 -9.12
CA THR A 37 -0.02 5.43 -9.59
C THR A 37 -0.46 5.23 -11.04
N TYR A 38 -1.67 5.67 -11.39
CA TYR A 38 -2.15 5.62 -12.78
C TYR A 38 -1.33 6.55 -13.68
N SER A 39 -1.01 7.76 -13.24
CA SER A 39 -0.14 8.68 -13.97
C SER A 39 1.18 8.03 -14.36
N ARG A 40 1.91 7.46 -13.39
CA ARG A 40 3.18 6.75 -13.68
C ARG A 40 3.01 5.57 -14.62
N SER A 41 1.90 4.85 -14.50
CA SER A 41 1.63 3.69 -15.38
C SER A 41 1.37 4.12 -16.81
N LEU A 42 0.61 5.20 -17.00
CA LEU A 42 0.26 5.74 -18.31
C LEU A 42 1.45 6.45 -18.96
N LEU A 43 2.24 7.21 -18.20
CA LEU A 43 3.50 7.80 -18.69
C LEU A 43 4.48 6.72 -19.20
N LYS A 44 4.55 5.56 -18.53
CA LYS A 44 5.37 4.43 -19.00
C LYS A 44 4.84 3.86 -20.33
N TYR A 45 3.52 3.84 -20.53
CA TYR A 45 2.92 3.43 -21.79
C TYR A 45 3.20 4.43 -22.91
N LEU A 46 3.04 5.73 -22.68
CA LEU A 46 3.38 6.79 -23.62
C LEU A 46 4.88 6.74 -24.02
N SER A 47 5.78 6.60 -23.04
CA SER A 47 7.22 6.43 -23.30
C SER A 47 7.48 5.25 -24.24
N TRP A 48 6.86 4.10 -23.99
CA TRP A 48 7.02 2.93 -24.83
C TRP A 48 6.49 3.15 -26.27
N LEU A 49 5.36 3.84 -26.44
CA LEU A 49 4.86 4.20 -27.77
C LEU A 49 5.90 5.03 -28.55
N ARG A 50 6.51 6.03 -27.91
CA ARG A 50 7.56 6.86 -28.51
C ARG A 50 8.81 6.07 -28.83
N GLU A 51 9.30 5.27 -27.89
CA GLU A 51 10.52 4.46 -28.04
C GLU A 51 10.39 3.41 -29.17
N THR A 52 9.18 2.96 -29.45
CA THR A 52 8.90 1.97 -30.52
C THR A 52 8.40 2.58 -31.82
N SER A 53 8.51 3.92 -31.94
CA SER A 53 8.03 4.68 -33.12
C SER A 53 6.55 4.44 -33.45
N ARG A 54 5.75 4.04 -32.46
CA ARG A 54 4.30 3.94 -32.61
C ARG A 54 3.68 5.32 -32.49
N SER A 55 2.66 5.54 -33.26
CA SER A 55 1.94 6.82 -33.21
C SER A 55 1.17 6.97 -31.90
N GLU A 56 1.26 8.14 -31.26
CA GLU A 56 0.41 8.52 -30.14
C GLU A 56 -0.99 9.01 -30.59
N ARG A 57 -1.27 9.01 -31.89
CA ARG A 57 -2.62 9.33 -32.39
C ARG A 57 -3.55 8.16 -32.11
N LEU A 58 -4.65 8.42 -31.44
CA LEU A 58 -5.63 7.40 -31.08
C LEU A 58 -6.07 6.52 -32.25
N SER A 59 -6.34 7.15 -33.41
CA SER A 59 -6.84 6.45 -34.60
C SER A 59 -5.90 5.37 -35.13
N SER A 60 -4.62 5.41 -34.80
CA SER A 60 -3.63 4.41 -35.25
C SER A 60 -3.40 3.29 -34.24
N LEU A 61 -3.90 3.42 -33.00
CA LEU A 61 -3.69 2.45 -31.94
C LEU A 61 -4.76 1.35 -32.00
N GLN A 62 -4.33 0.11 -31.93
CA GLN A 62 -5.19 -1.07 -31.99
C GLN A 62 -4.95 -1.99 -30.81
N ARG A 63 -5.80 -3.01 -30.67
CA ARG A 63 -5.67 -4.02 -29.63
C ARG A 63 -4.30 -4.69 -29.61
N ASP A 64 -3.69 -4.89 -30.76
CA ASP A 64 -2.39 -5.53 -30.89
C ASP A 64 -1.26 -4.68 -30.29
N ASP A 65 -1.40 -3.35 -30.27
CA ASP A 65 -0.44 -2.48 -29.58
C ASP A 65 -0.51 -2.68 -28.05
N ILE A 66 -1.72 -2.93 -27.51
CA ILE A 66 -1.86 -3.24 -26.08
C ILE A 66 -1.24 -4.59 -25.75
N LEU A 67 -1.37 -5.60 -26.61
CA LEU A 67 -0.73 -6.89 -26.43
C LEU A 67 0.79 -6.78 -26.55
N ALA A 68 1.30 -6.06 -27.55
CA ALA A 68 2.74 -5.79 -27.70
C ALA A 68 3.32 -5.05 -26.47
N TYR A 69 2.60 -4.06 -25.95
CA TYR A 69 3.02 -3.40 -24.70
C TYR A 69 3.05 -4.35 -23.50
N LYS A 70 2.06 -5.23 -23.38
CA LYS A 70 2.05 -6.24 -22.32
C LYS A 70 3.25 -7.18 -22.44
N ASP A 71 3.59 -7.63 -23.65
CA ASP A 71 4.74 -8.48 -23.88
C ASP A 71 6.05 -7.75 -23.56
N TYR A 72 6.17 -6.48 -23.96
CA TYR A 72 7.28 -5.62 -23.54
C TYR A 72 7.40 -5.55 -22.02
N LEU A 73 6.31 -5.34 -21.27
CA LEU A 73 6.34 -5.32 -19.82
C LEU A 73 6.82 -6.65 -19.21
N LEU A 74 6.51 -7.77 -19.84
CA LEU A 74 6.96 -9.09 -19.40
C LEU A 74 8.46 -9.27 -19.58
N THR A 75 9.04 -8.71 -20.66
CA THR A 75 10.51 -8.75 -20.87
C THR A 75 11.28 -7.90 -19.85
N GLN A 76 10.65 -6.87 -19.25
CA GLN A 76 11.27 -5.96 -18.27
C GLN A 76 11.49 -6.57 -16.88
N LYS A 77 11.33 -7.87 -16.69
CA LYS A 77 11.46 -8.57 -15.38
C LYS A 77 10.61 -7.96 -14.26
N LEU A 78 9.50 -7.30 -14.61
CA LEU A 78 8.57 -6.71 -13.66
C LEU A 78 7.75 -7.80 -12.96
N SER A 79 7.33 -7.52 -11.71
CA SER A 79 6.44 -8.43 -11.01
C SER A 79 5.07 -8.52 -11.70
N SER A 80 4.42 -9.71 -11.64
CA SER A 80 3.06 -9.93 -12.18
C SER A 80 2.06 -8.88 -11.68
N TYR A 81 2.23 -8.39 -10.45
CA TYR A 81 1.39 -7.32 -9.89
C TYR A 81 1.64 -5.98 -10.59
N THR A 82 2.90 -5.66 -10.89
CA THR A 82 3.28 -4.41 -11.59
C THR A 82 2.74 -4.42 -13.02
N VAL A 83 2.93 -5.52 -13.74
CA VAL A 83 2.37 -5.69 -15.08
C VAL A 83 0.85 -5.56 -15.07
N SER A 84 0.17 -6.28 -14.16
CA SER A 84 -1.29 -6.17 -14.01
C SER A 84 -1.76 -4.75 -13.67
N LEU A 85 -0.99 -4.01 -12.88
CA LEU A 85 -1.29 -2.62 -12.53
C LEU A 85 -1.20 -1.71 -13.77
N TYR A 86 -0.16 -1.84 -14.58
CA TYR A 86 0.02 -1.05 -15.80
C TYR A 86 -1.10 -1.33 -16.81
N ILE A 87 -1.43 -2.59 -17.03
CA ILE A 87 -2.56 -2.97 -17.90
C ILE A 87 -3.90 -2.47 -17.33
N THR A 88 -4.06 -2.44 -16.01
CA THR A 88 -5.28 -1.89 -15.39
C THR A 88 -5.42 -0.39 -15.62
N ALA A 89 -4.34 0.39 -15.52
CA ALA A 89 -4.36 1.82 -15.80
C ALA A 89 -4.75 2.11 -17.26
N ILE A 90 -4.17 1.35 -18.21
CA ILE A 90 -4.51 1.48 -19.64
C ILE A 90 -5.98 1.12 -19.88
N ARG A 91 -6.47 0.01 -19.32
CA ARG A 91 -7.89 -0.35 -19.45
C ARG A 91 -8.82 0.74 -18.93
N LYS A 92 -8.49 1.35 -17.79
CA LYS A 92 -9.28 2.46 -17.24
C LYS A 92 -9.28 3.69 -18.15
N LEU A 93 -8.15 3.99 -18.78
CA LEU A 93 -8.06 5.06 -19.78
C LEU A 93 -8.97 4.78 -20.99
N TYR A 94 -8.85 3.60 -21.61
CA TYR A 94 -9.66 3.30 -22.80
C TYR A 94 -11.14 3.12 -22.49
N GLN A 95 -11.52 2.60 -21.33
CA GLN A 95 -12.92 2.60 -20.87
C GLN A 95 -13.48 4.01 -20.71
N TRP A 96 -12.66 4.94 -20.19
CA TRP A 96 -13.03 6.35 -20.09
C TRP A 96 -13.16 7.00 -21.48
N LEU A 97 -12.23 6.76 -22.39
CA LEU A 97 -12.30 7.25 -23.77
C LEU A 97 -13.58 6.77 -24.47
N GLU A 98 -13.96 5.52 -24.29
CA GLU A 98 -15.20 4.98 -24.84
C GLU A 98 -16.44 5.62 -24.19
N SER A 99 -16.44 5.82 -22.87
CA SER A 99 -17.55 6.48 -22.16
C SER A 99 -17.76 7.92 -22.62
N LYS A 100 -16.69 8.62 -23.00
CA LYS A 100 -16.72 9.98 -23.58
C LYS A 100 -16.98 9.98 -25.09
N LYS A 101 -17.16 8.81 -25.71
CA LYS A 101 -17.33 8.66 -27.18
C LYS A 101 -16.17 9.21 -28.00
N ILE A 102 -14.95 9.23 -27.42
CA ILE A 102 -13.74 9.71 -28.09
C ILE A 102 -13.10 8.58 -28.89
N TYR A 103 -12.97 7.37 -28.30
CA TYR A 103 -12.35 6.22 -28.93
C TYR A 103 -12.86 4.91 -28.31
N PRO A 104 -12.99 3.82 -29.10
CA PRO A 104 -13.45 2.54 -28.57
C PRO A 104 -12.46 1.92 -27.58
N ASP A 105 -12.99 1.08 -26.66
CA ASP A 105 -12.13 0.33 -25.74
C ASP A 105 -11.42 -0.82 -26.44
N ILE A 106 -10.22 -0.54 -26.96
CA ILE A 106 -9.34 -1.54 -27.61
C ILE A 106 -8.71 -2.52 -26.62
N THR A 107 -8.93 -2.34 -25.31
CA THR A 107 -8.38 -3.22 -24.28
C THR A 107 -9.31 -4.38 -23.92
N ARG A 108 -10.47 -4.48 -24.55
CA ARG A 108 -11.44 -5.56 -24.30
C ARG A 108 -10.80 -6.93 -24.45
N GLY A 109 -10.98 -7.80 -23.48
CA GLY A 109 -10.40 -9.14 -23.45
C GLY A 109 -8.90 -9.22 -23.16
N VAL A 110 -8.18 -8.09 -23.03
CA VAL A 110 -6.78 -8.11 -22.58
C VAL A 110 -6.73 -8.37 -21.08
N LYS A 111 -6.24 -9.53 -20.69
CA LYS A 111 -6.10 -9.94 -19.28
C LYS A 111 -4.75 -9.47 -18.70
N GLY A 112 -4.74 -9.10 -17.43
CA GLY A 112 -3.50 -8.96 -16.68
C GLY A 112 -2.75 -10.30 -16.57
N THR A 113 -1.62 -10.29 -15.87
CA THR A 113 -0.86 -11.52 -15.59
C THR A 113 -1.50 -12.29 -14.42
N LYS A 114 -1.36 -13.62 -14.41
CA LYS A 114 -1.75 -14.43 -13.25
C LYS A 114 -0.91 -14.00 -12.05
N LYS A 115 -1.58 -13.65 -10.97
CA LYS A 115 -0.92 -13.30 -9.70
C LYS A 115 -0.57 -14.58 -8.94
N PRO A 116 0.64 -14.69 -8.36
CA PRO A 116 0.94 -15.80 -7.46
C PRO A 116 -0.06 -15.85 -6.32
N LYS A 117 -0.46 -17.05 -5.92
CA LYS A 117 -1.24 -17.28 -4.70
C LYS A 117 -0.31 -17.19 -3.49
N GLY A 118 -0.78 -16.63 -2.37
CA GLY A 118 -0.04 -16.52 -1.12
C GLY A 118 0.44 -15.11 -0.78
N TYR A 119 1.15 -14.99 0.33
CA TYR A 119 1.66 -13.70 0.82
C TYR A 119 2.96 -13.32 0.13
N ARG A 120 3.08 -12.03 -0.20
CA ARG A 120 4.34 -11.45 -0.74
C ARG A 120 5.35 -11.15 0.36
N LYS A 121 4.90 -11.06 1.59
CA LYS A 121 5.70 -10.71 2.77
C LYS A 121 5.56 -11.82 3.81
N ASP A 122 6.67 -12.18 4.41
CA ASP A 122 6.69 -13.20 5.44
C ASP A 122 6.33 -12.59 6.80
N SER A 123 5.78 -13.41 7.67
CA SER A 123 5.62 -13.09 9.09
C SER A 123 6.92 -13.43 9.84
N LEU A 124 7.17 -12.70 10.91
CA LEU A 124 8.27 -12.95 11.83
C LEU A 124 7.85 -13.96 12.90
N THR A 125 8.78 -14.78 13.37
CA THR A 125 8.57 -15.58 14.57
C THR A 125 8.62 -14.71 15.82
N PRO A 126 8.08 -15.18 16.98
CA PRO A 126 8.20 -14.46 18.25
C PRO A 126 9.67 -14.16 18.62
N ASP A 127 10.59 -15.09 18.36
CA ASP A 127 12.02 -14.89 18.66
C ASP A 127 12.65 -13.83 17.76
N GLN A 128 12.32 -13.82 16.48
CA GLN A 128 12.75 -12.80 15.54
C GLN A 128 12.25 -11.40 15.95
N LEU A 129 10.99 -11.29 16.44
CA LEU A 129 10.47 -10.04 16.98
C LEU A 129 11.25 -9.57 18.22
N ARG A 130 11.50 -10.50 19.17
CA ARG A 130 12.26 -10.19 20.38
C ARG A 130 13.67 -9.72 20.05
N GLU A 131 14.33 -10.42 19.11
CA GLU A 131 15.67 -10.04 18.66
C GLU A 131 15.70 -8.67 17.98
N ALA A 132 14.74 -8.38 17.08
CA ALA A 132 14.64 -7.05 16.45
C ALA A 132 14.45 -5.93 17.50
N LEU A 133 13.56 -6.12 18.46
CA LEU A 133 13.34 -5.18 19.56
C LEU A 133 14.59 -5.02 20.43
N ARG A 134 15.34 -6.08 20.71
CA ARG A 134 16.56 -6.06 21.52
C ARG A 134 17.69 -5.24 20.86
N LYS A 135 17.76 -5.24 19.52
CA LYS A 135 18.76 -4.52 18.74
C LYS A 135 18.48 -3.02 18.56
N ILE A 136 17.31 -2.53 18.97
CA ILE A 136 17.02 -1.10 18.96
C ILE A 136 17.67 -0.47 20.18
N ASP A 137 18.61 0.45 19.97
CA ASP A 137 19.25 1.20 21.06
C ASP A 137 18.27 2.18 21.71
N ARG A 138 18.07 2.07 23.01
CA ARG A 138 17.11 2.88 23.78
C ARG A 138 17.76 3.96 24.66
N ARG A 139 19.03 4.28 24.42
CA ARG A 139 19.75 5.28 25.22
C ARG A 139 19.45 6.72 24.78
N SER A 140 18.90 6.91 23.60
CA SER A 140 18.51 8.22 23.06
C SER A 140 16.99 8.33 22.93
N GLN A 141 16.48 9.57 22.84
CA GLN A 141 15.06 9.83 22.56
C GLN A 141 14.63 9.22 21.26
N GLU A 142 15.48 9.27 20.22
CA GLU A 142 15.23 8.65 18.92
C GLU A 142 15.10 7.13 19.03
N GLY A 143 15.99 6.49 19.75
CA GLY A 143 15.93 5.05 19.95
C GLY A 143 14.73 4.61 20.79
N LEU A 144 14.31 5.40 21.78
CA LEU A 144 13.06 5.16 22.53
C LEU A 144 11.84 5.30 21.61
N ARG A 145 11.84 6.29 20.70
CA ARG A 145 10.81 6.44 19.65
C ARG A 145 10.75 5.20 18.77
N ASP A 146 11.88 4.79 18.22
CA ASP A 146 11.98 3.69 17.27
C ASP A 146 11.56 2.36 17.91
N TYR A 147 11.92 2.15 19.17
CA TYR A 147 11.46 1.00 19.95
C TYR A 147 9.96 1.02 20.19
N ALA A 148 9.40 2.16 20.62
CA ALA A 148 7.96 2.31 20.85
C ALA A 148 7.16 2.10 19.56
N LEU A 149 7.64 2.66 18.43
CA LEU A 149 7.07 2.52 17.10
C LEU A 149 7.04 1.05 16.65
N PHE A 150 8.19 0.36 16.69
CA PHE A 150 8.30 -1.03 16.31
C PHE A 150 7.37 -1.92 17.15
N ASN A 151 7.44 -1.75 18.48
CA ASN A 151 6.64 -2.51 19.44
C ASN A 151 5.13 -2.29 19.22
N LEU A 152 4.70 -1.05 19.01
CA LEU A 152 3.30 -0.72 18.71
C LEU A 152 2.83 -1.45 17.45
N MET A 153 3.55 -1.31 16.34
CA MET A 153 3.16 -1.94 15.08
C MET A 153 3.15 -3.47 15.16
N ALA A 154 4.12 -4.07 15.85
CA ALA A 154 4.19 -5.52 16.03
C ALA A 154 3.04 -6.10 16.87
N ARG A 155 2.46 -5.31 17.80
CA ARG A 155 1.36 -5.75 18.67
C ARG A 155 -0.02 -5.43 18.16
N THR A 156 -0.16 -4.36 17.38
CA THR A 156 -1.47 -3.86 16.93
C THR A 156 -1.76 -4.09 15.45
N GLY A 157 -0.74 -4.50 14.69
CA GLY A 157 -0.87 -4.68 13.24
C GLY A 157 -1.20 -3.40 12.47
N LEU A 158 -0.89 -2.22 13.03
CA LEU A 158 -1.08 -0.94 12.35
C LEU A 158 -0.30 -0.87 11.04
N ARG A 159 -0.91 -0.22 10.04
CA ARG A 159 -0.21 0.15 8.80
C ARG A 159 0.65 1.40 9.05
N ASP A 160 1.73 1.52 8.29
CA ASP A 160 2.61 2.71 8.34
C ASP A 160 1.85 4.02 8.13
N VAL A 161 0.88 4.05 7.21
CA VAL A 161 0.04 5.24 6.97
C VAL A 161 -0.90 5.54 8.14
N GLU A 162 -1.39 4.53 8.86
CA GLU A 162 -2.21 4.71 10.05
C GLU A 162 -1.36 5.35 11.16
N VAL A 163 -0.15 4.82 11.38
CA VAL A 163 0.80 5.35 12.37
C VAL A 163 1.24 6.78 12.04
N SER A 164 1.50 7.09 10.76
CA SER A 164 1.95 8.43 10.36
C SER A 164 0.94 9.55 10.63
N ARG A 165 -0.32 9.19 10.84
CA ARG A 165 -1.45 10.11 11.08
C ARG A 165 -1.87 10.20 12.54
N THR A 166 -1.23 9.43 13.44
CA THR A 166 -1.61 9.42 14.85
C THR A 166 -1.08 10.64 15.58
N LEU A 167 -1.92 11.18 16.47
CA LEU A 167 -1.63 12.30 17.35
C LEU A 167 -1.62 11.80 18.82
N VAL A 168 -1.08 12.60 19.71
CA VAL A 168 -1.05 12.28 21.16
C VAL A 168 -2.47 12.15 21.72
N GLY A 169 -3.39 13.03 21.33
CA GLY A 169 -4.79 13.01 21.74
C GLY A 169 -5.62 11.84 21.18
N ASP A 170 -5.05 11.02 20.27
CA ASP A 170 -5.71 9.81 19.81
C ASP A 170 -5.61 8.65 20.82
N ILE A 171 -4.75 8.76 21.81
CA ILE A 171 -4.70 7.81 22.93
C ILE A 171 -5.84 8.15 23.89
N ARG A 172 -6.86 7.31 23.90
CA ARG A 172 -8.08 7.52 24.69
C ARG A 172 -8.41 6.31 25.56
N SER A 173 -9.46 6.43 26.35
CA SER A 173 -10.04 5.32 27.12
C SER A 173 -11.42 5.00 26.54
N GLU A 174 -11.64 3.73 26.20
CA GLU A 174 -12.92 3.20 25.75
C GLU A 174 -13.30 2.01 26.64
N ALA A 175 -14.44 2.08 27.30
CA ALA A 175 -14.90 1.07 28.25
C ALA A 175 -13.81 0.64 29.25
N GLY A 176 -13.03 1.60 29.76
CA GLY A 176 -11.94 1.37 30.72
C GLY A 176 -10.65 0.79 30.14
N GLN A 177 -10.58 0.60 28.81
CA GLN A 177 -9.40 0.11 28.10
C GLN A 177 -8.69 1.24 27.36
N ALA A 178 -7.36 1.23 27.38
CA ALA A 178 -6.58 2.17 26.57
C ALA A 178 -6.68 1.79 25.07
N VAL A 179 -7.01 2.76 24.24
CA VAL A 179 -7.11 2.60 22.79
C VAL A 179 -6.32 3.69 22.09
N LEU A 180 -5.94 3.42 20.83
CA LEU A 180 -5.40 4.41 19.91
C LEU A 180 -6.38 4.53 18.75
N TRP A 181 -7.02 5.70 18.63
CA TRP A 181 -7.88 6.03 17.49
C TRP A 181 -7.03 6.27 16.26
N ILE A 182 -7.50 5.78 15.12
CA ILE A 182 -6.73 5.79 13.87
C ILE A 182 -7.58 6.20 12.67
N GLN A 183 -6.91 6.84 11.72
CA GLN A 183 -7.45 7.13 10.40
C GLN A 183 -6.98 6.06 9.41
N GLY A 184 -7.92 5.24 8.94
CA GLY A 184 -7.65 4.17 7.98
C GLY A 184 -7.16 4.68 6.62
N LYS A 185 -6.61 3.78 5.81
CA LYS A 185 -6.23 4.11 4.44
C LYS A 185 -7.48 4.43 3.60
N GLY A 186 -7.48 5.59 2.95
CA GLY A 186 -8.60 6.05 2.11
C GLY A 186 -9.77 6.64 2.89
N LYS A 187 -9.61 6.87 4.20
CA LYS A 187 -10.59 7.54 5.06
C LYS A 187 -10.13 8.93 5.43
N ASP A 188 -11.07 9.84 5.63
CA ASP A 188 -10.81 11.24 6.00
C ASP A 188 -10.98 11.48 7.50
N THR A 189 -11.57 10.52 8.21
CA THR A 189 -11.84 10.58 9.65
C THR A 189 -11.16 9.44 10.42
N LYS A 190 -10.98 9.63 11.73
CA LYS A 190 -10.54 8.61 12.68
C LYS A 190 -11.78 7.89 13.22
N ASP A 191 -12.18 6.83 12.57
CA ASP A 191 -13.41 6.07 12.81
C ASP A 191 -13.18 4.63 13.28
N ASP A 192 -11.93 4.31 13.61
CA ASP A 192 -11.54 2.98 14.06
C ASP A 192 -10.43 3.08 15.13
N PHE A 193 -10.21 2.04 15.90
CA PHE A 193 -9.19 2.06 16.94
C PHE A 193 -8.47 0.71 17.06
N VAL A 194 -7.35 0.73 17.77
CA VAL A 194 -6.65 -0.48 18.24
C VAL A 194 -6.52 -0.45 19.76
N LEU A 195 -6.61 -1.63 20.39
CA LEU A 195 -6.36 -1.77 21.81
C LEU A 195 -4.87 -1.57 22.13
N LEU A 196 -4.58 -0.81 23.16
CA LEU A 196 -3.24 -0.63 23.68
C LEU A 196 -3.07 -1.46 24.97
N THR A 197 -2.55 -2.68 24.83
CA THR A 197 -2.19 -3.50 25.99
C THR A 197 -1.12 -2.80 26.82
N LYS A 198 -0.91 -3.26 28.06
CA LYS A 198 0.15 -2.71 28.94
C LYS A 198 1.52 -2.74 28.26
N GLU A 199 1.81 -3.80 27.52
CA GLU A 199 3.08 -4.01 26.79
C GLU A 199 3.22 -3.08 25.56
N ALA A 200 2.12 -2.66 24.94
CA ALA A 200 2.12 -1.64 23.89
C ALA A 200 2.24 -0.23 24.47
N MET A 201 1.51 0.06 25.54
CA MET A 201 1.44 1.37 26.16
C MET A 201 2.74 1.76 26.88
N ARG A 202 3.42 0.82 27.56
CA ARG A 202 4.61 1.13 28.37
C ARG A 202 5.73 1.80 27.57
N PRO A 203 6.17 1.28 26.41
CA PRO A 203 7.18 1.95 25.59
C PRO A 203 6.72 3.31 25.07
N LEU A 204 5.44 3.46 24.70
CA LEU A 204 4.89 4.74 24.29
C LEU A 204 5.00 5.80 25.40
N LYS A 205 4.57 5.45 26.63
CA LYS A 205 4.67 6.35 27.79
C LYS A 205 6.12 6.76 28.05
N ILE A 206 7.08 5.84 27.96
CA ILE A 206 8.51 6.13 28.16
C ILE A 206 8.98 7.14 27.12
N TYR A 207 8.69 6.90 25.84
CA TYR A 207 9.06 7.80 24.76
C TYR A 207 8.39 9.18 24.91
N LEU A 208 7.08 9.25 25.15
CA LEU A 208 6.35 10.50 25.27
C LEU A 208 6.89 11.36 26.43
N ARG A 209 7.28 10.74 27.56
CA ARG A 209 7.91 11.47 28.69
C ARG A 209 9.20 12.19 28.30
N THR A 210 9.98 11.66 27.36
CA THR A 210 11.22 12.30 26.90
C THR A 210 10.97 13.53 26.03
N ARG A 211 9.73 13.70 25.53
CA ARG A 211 9.33 14.85 24.72
C ARG A 211 8.78 16.03 25.55
N GLY A 212 8.64 15.86 26.86
CA GLY A 212 8.08 16.87 27.72
C GLY A 212 6.56 17.01 27.61
N ARG A 213 6.05 18.23 27.83
CA ARG A 213 4.62 18.53 27.73
C ARG A 213 4.22 18.68 26.26
N LEU A 214 3.25 17.90 25.82
CA LEU A 214 2.74 17.86 24.45
C LEU A 214 1.27 18.30 24.41
N SER A 215 0.87 18.97 23.34
CA SER A 215 -0.55 19.18 23.02
C SER A 215 -1.17 17.89 22.47
N GLU A 216 -2.49 17.83 22.45
CA GLU A 216 -3.23 16.69 21.88
C GLU A 216 -3.03 16.58 20.36
N GLU A 217 -2.81 17.70 19.68
CA GLU A 217 -2.56 17.79 18.23
C GLU A 217 -1.12 17.43 17.86
N ALA A 218 -0.21 17.27 18.84
CA ALA A 218 1.16 16.88 18.55
C ALA A 218 1.20 15.48 17.93
N PRO A 219 2.07 15.24 16.92
CA PRO A 219 2.24 13.91 16.35
C PRO A 219 2.66 12.90 17.44
N LEU A 220 2.05 11.70 17.44
CA LEU A 220 2.42 10.65 18.36
C LEU A 220 3.90 10.26 18.21
N PHE A 221 4.36 10.16 16.96
CA PHE A 221 5.78 9.93 16.63
C PHE A 221 6.31 11.10 15.81
N SER A 222 7.26 11.84 16.39
CA SER A 222 7.88 13.00 15.71
C SER A 222 9.08 12.60 14.89
N SER A 223 9.27 13.33 13.79
CA SER A 223 10.47 13.26 12.96
C SER A 223 11.62 14.05 13.59
N ASN A 224 12.85 13.51 13.48
CA ASN A 224 14.08 14.21 13.84
C ASN A 224 14.89 14.57 12.57
N SER A 225 14.25 14.58 11.39
CA SER A 225 14.96 14.99 10.17
C SER A 225 14.98 16.51 10.05
N ASP A 226 16.07 17.06 9.50
CA ASP A 226 16.25 18.51 9.33
C ASP A 226 15.09 19.20 8.59
N ARG A 227 14.43 18.46 7.66
CA ARG A 227 13.29 18.99 6.87
C ARG A 227 11.98 19.02 7.64
N ASN A 228 11.78 18.10 8.59
CA ASN A 228 10.49 17.86 9.27
C ASN A 228 10.69 17.69 10.79
N ASN A 229 11.63 18.44 11.37
CA ASN A 229 11.92 18.34 12.79
C ASN A 229 10.68 18.71 13.65
N GLY A 230 10.27 17.80 14.52
CA GLY A 230 9.09 17.96 15.35
C GLY A 230 7.76 17.58 14.69
N GLU A 231 7.69 17.54 13.37
CA GLU A 231 6.51 17.12 12.60
C GLU A 231 6.28 15.61 12.64
N GLY A 232 5.11 15.17 12.14
CA GLY A 232 4.78 13.76 12.06
C GLY A 232 5.72 12.97 11.13
N MET A 233 5.98 11.72 11.49
CA MET A 233 6.79 10.84 10.66
C MET A 233 6.09 10.47 9.37
N THR A 234 6.84 10.47 8.25
CA THR A 234 6.33 9.95 6.98
C THR A 234 6.31 8.40 6.99
N THR A 235 5.44 7.81 6.16
CA THR A 235 5.39 6.35 5.95
C THR A 235 6.75 5.79 5.52
N ARG A 236 7.52 6.56 4.72
CA ARG A 236 8.87 6.19 4.29
C ARG A 236 9.84 6.12 5.45
N SER A 237 9.79 7.09 6.37
CA SER A 237 10.64 7.11 7.57
C SER A 237 10.30 5.93 8.49
N ILE A 238 9.01 5.66 8.73
CA ILE A 238 8.53 4.52 9.49
C ILE A 238 9.05 3.21 8.88
N SER A 239 8.83 2.99 7.60
CA SER A 239 9.30 1.79 6.89
C SER A 239 10.82 1.62 6.97
N ARG A 240 11.58 2.72 6.89
CA ARG A 240 13.05 2.70 7.02
C ARG A 240 13.48 2.27 8.43
N ILE A 241 12.88 2.82 9.47
CA ILE A 241 13.18 2.46 10.86
C ILE A 241 12.96 0.96 11.10
N ILE A 242 11.80 0.45 10.69
CA ILE A 242 11.48 -0.97 10.83
C ILE A 242 12.49 -1.83 10.07
N LYS A 243 12.80 -1.48 8.81
CA LYS A 243 13.78 -2.23 8.01
C LYS A 243 15.16 -2.19 8.64
N THR A 244 15.61 -1.05 9.16
CA THR A 244 16.90 -0.92 9.85
C THR A 244 16.95 -1.80 11.11
N ALA A 245 15.89 -1.87 11.91
CA ALA A 245 15.83 -2.73 13.08
C ALA A 245 15.93 -4.21 12.70
N LEU A 246 15.25 -4.63 11.63
CA LEU A 246 15.32 -6.00 11.11
C LEU A 246 16.73 -6.35 10.61
N ILE A 247 17.37 -5.46 9.85
CA ILE A 247 18.75 -5.65 9.36
C ILE A 247 19.72 -5.78 10.53
N ARG A 248 19.62 -4.91 11.55
CA ARG A 248 20.46 -4.99 12.76
C ARG A 248 20.28 -6.29 13.55
N ALA A 249 19.13 -6.91 13.40
CA ALA A 249 18.84 -8.24 13.97
C ALA A 249 19.26 -9.41 13.06
N GLY A 250 20.01 -9.15 12.00
CA GLY A 250 20.47 -10.18 11.05
C GLY A 250 19.41 -10.62 10.04
N MET A 251 18.29 -9.90 9.93
CA MET A 251 17.17 -10.26 9.05
C MET A 251 17.12 -9.34 7.83
N ASP A 252 18.12 -9.39 6.97
CA ASP A 252 18.14 -8.62 5.72
C ASP A 252 17.51 -9.39 4.55
N ASP A 253 16.20 -9.56 4.60
CA ASP A 253 15.38 -10.13 3.53
C ASP A 253 14.45 -9.07 2.95
N LYS A 254 14.37 -8.98 1.62
CA LYS A 254 13.46 -8.06 0.89
C LYS A 254 11.99 -8.33 1.18
N ARG A 255 11.64 -9.53 1.64
CA ARG A 255 10.29 -9.91 2.05
C ARG A 255 9.91 -9.38 3.42
N LEU A 256 10.90 -9.07 4.28
CA LEU A 256 10.69 -8.51 5.61
C LEU A 256 10.68 -6.98 5.59
N THR A 257 9.55 -6.39 5.93
CA THR A 257 9.29 -4.94 5.86
C THR A 257 8.35 -4.51 6.98
N ALA A 258 8.02 -3.22 7.09
CA ALA A 258 6.98 -2.73 8.01
C ALA A 258 5.65 -3.49 7.84
N HIS A 259 5.27 -3.85 6.61
CA HIS A 259 4.07 -4.64 6.37
C HIS A 259 4.16 -6.06 6.94
N SER A 260 5.37 -6.62 7.09
CA SER A 260 5.60 -7.91 7.76
C SER A 260 5.22 -7.89 9.24
N LEU A 261 5.40 -6.76 9.94
CA LEU A 261 4.94 -6.63 11.33
C LEU A 261 3.42 -6.78 11.45
N ARG A 262 2.67 -6.24 10.50
CA ARG A 262 1.22 -6.43 10.45
C ARG A 262 0.84 -7.90 10.18
N HIS A 263 1.50 -8.55 9.22
CA HIS A 263 1.31 -9.98 8.99
C HIS A 263 1.61 -10.77 10.26
N THR A 264 2.71 -10.46 10.93
CA THR A 264 3.10 -11.08 12.17
C THR A 264 2.06 -10.89 13.27
N ALA A 265 1.58 -9.66 13.49
CA ALA A 265 0.56 -9.37 14.49
C ALA A 265 -0.71 -10.20 14.29
N ILE A 266 -1.19 -10.27 13.03
CA ILE A 266 -2.38 -11.06 12.68
C ILE A 266 -2.12 -12.56 12.88
N THR A 267 -0.99 -13.06 12.38
CA THR A 267 -0.63 -14.48 12.52
C THR A 267 -0.52 -14.88 14.00
N LEU A 268 0.19 -14.08 14.80
CA LEU A 268 0.38 -14.37 16.23
C LEU A 268 -0.91 -14.22 17.03
N SER A 269 -1.83 -13.32 16.67
CA SER A 269 -3.13 -13.24 17.33
C SER A 269 -3.94 -14.51 17.12
N ILE A 270 -3.95 -15.07 15.90
CA ILE A 270 -4.64 -16.31 15.57
C ILE A 270 -4.00 -17.51 16.28
N VAL A 271 -2.66 -17.60 16.25
CA VAL A 271 -1.92 -18.63 17.02
C VAL A 271 -2.21 -18.54 18.52
N GLY A 272 -2.42 -17.32 19.03
CA GLY A 272 -2.83 -17.05 20.41
C GLY A 272 -4.31 -17.31 20.71
N GLY A 273 -5.08 -17.84 19.75
CA GLY A 273 -6.49 -18.23 19.93
C GLY A 273 -7.53 -17.18 19.56
N ALA A 274 -7.14 -16.11 18.87
CA ALA A 274 -8.12 -15.12 18.39
C ALA A 274 -9.04 -15.76 17.33
N SER A 275 -10.34 -15.48 17.43
CA SER A 275 -11.32 -15.88 16.42
C SER A 275 -11.10 -15.12 15.10
N LEU A 276 -11.72 -15.60 14.02
CA LEU A 276 -11.68 -14.94 12.72
C LEU A 276 -12.17 -13.48 12.81
N GLN A 277 -13.27 -13.26 13.53
CA GLN A 277 -13.86 -11.94 13.73
C GLN A 277 -12.93 -11.01 14.52
N GLN A 278 -12.30 -11.52 15.59
CA GLN A 278 -11.35 -10.74 16.38
C GLN A 278 -10.10 -10.37 15.57
N ALA A 279 -9.55 -11.32 14.80
CA ALA A 279 -8.39 -11.08 13.93
C ALA A 279 -8.73 -10.11 12.78
N GLN A 280 -9.94 -10.22 12.21
CA GLN A 280 -10.46 -9.32 11.18
C GLN A 280 -10.61 -7.90 11.73
N ALA A 281 -11.23 -7.74 12.89
CA ALA A 281 -11.40 -6.45 13.56
C ALA A 281 -10.04 -5.82 13.89
N MET A 282 -9.12 -6.56 14.54
CA MET A 282 -7.77 -6.09 14.84
C MET A 282 -7.02 -5.66 13.56
N ALA A 283 -7.19 -6.42 12.48
CA ALA A 283 -6.59 -6.09 11.19
C ALA A 283 -7.33 -4.99 10.42
N ARG A 284 -8.56 -4.67 10.77
CA ARG A 284 -9.39 -3.71 10.01
C ARG A 284 -9.48 -4.09 8.53
N HIS A 285 -9.76 -5.38 8.28
CA HIS A 285 -10.00 -5.88 6.93
C HIS A 285 -11.48 -5.73 6.58
N SER A 286 -11.78 -4.94 5.56
CA SER A 286 -13.14 -4.79 5.04
C SER A 286 -13.68 -6.09 4.42
N ASP A 287 -12.79 -6.89 3.82
CA ASP A 287 -13.12 -8.19 3.24
C ASP A 287 -12.59 -9.31 4.16
N PRO A 288 -13.49 -10.13 4.76
CA PRO A 288 -13.10 -11.25 5.64
C PRO A 288 -12.22 -12.28 4.93
N ARG A 289 -12.32 -12.42 3.61
CA ARG A 289 -11.46 -13.31 2.82
C ARG A 289 -9.98 -12.98 3.00
N THR A 290 -9.65 -11.71 3.22
CA THR A 290 -8.26 -11.30 3.50
C THR A 290 -7.74 -11.88 4.81
N THR A 291 -8.58 -12.01 5.85
CA THR A 291 -8.21 -12.63 7.12
C THR A 291 -8.23 -14.15 7.03
N LEU A 292 -9.18 -14.71 6.28
CA LEU A 292 -9.34 -16.15 6.12
C LEU A 292 -8.09 -16.83 5.56
N VAL A 293 -7.33 -16.15 4.70
CA VAL A 293 -6.07 -16.67 4.16
C VAL A 293 -5.05 -16.99 5.26
N TYR A 294 -5.03 -16.23 6.38
CA TYR A 294 -4.15 -16.52 7.52
C TYR A 294 -4.56 -17.81 8.23
N PHE A 295 -5.85 -18.00 8.48
CA PHE A 295 -6.39 -19.23 9.08
C PHE A 295 -6.07 -20.44 8.21
N HIS A 296 -6.39 -20.40 6.92
CA HIS A 296 -6.10 -21.52 6.02
C HIS A 296 -4.62 -21.89 5.96
N ASN A 297 -3.70 -20.89 5.97
CA ASN A 297 -2.28 -21.20 5.96
C ASN A 297 -1.81 -21.84 7.27
N LEU A 298 -2.33 -21.39 8.43
CA LEU A 298 -2.00 -21.97 9.72
C LEU A 298 -2.57 -23.38 9.84
N ASP A 299 -3.84 -23.58 9.46
CA ASP A 299 -4.49 -24.89 9.47
C ASP A 299 -3.77 -25.90 8.57
N ARG A 300 -3.35 -25.46 7.37
CA ARG A 300 -2.59 -26.32 6.47
C ARG A 300 -1.25 -26.77 7.07
N ILE A 301 -0.59 -25.92 7.87
CA ILE A 301 0.68 -26.26 8.53
C ILE A 301 0.42 -27.13 9.76
N SER A 302 -0.58 -26.78 10.59
CA SER A 302 -0.86 -27.45 11.86
C SER A 302 -1.59 -28.79 11.69
N ALA A 303 -2.55 -28.85 10.74
CA ALA A 303 -3.45 -29.96 10.49
C ALA A 303 -3.50 -30.37 9.01
N GLY A 304 -2.37 -30.29 8.31
CA GLY A 304 -2.29 -30.67 6.89
C GLY A 304 -2.69 -32.14 6.70
N ALA A 305 -3.47 -32.42 5.66
CA ALA A 305 -3.95 -33.76 5.32
C ALA A 305 -2.81 -34.76 5.09
N GLU A 306 -1.61 -34.29 4.74
CA GLU A 306 -0.39 -35.08 4.60
C GLU A 306 -0.02 -35.84 5.90
N LYS A 307 -0.43 -35.31 7.07
CA LYS A 307 -0.23 -35.97 8.37
C LYS A 307 -1.15 -37.17 8.62
N CYS A 308 -2.17 -37.36 7.80
CA CYS A 308 -3.11 -38.48 7.87
C CYS A 308 -2.69 -39.62 6.95
N ILE A 309 -1.60 -39.47 6.20
CA ILE A 309 -1.10 -40.54 5.31
C ILE A 309 -0.12 -41.40 6.11
N ASP A 310 -0.50 -42.64 6.34
CA ASP A 310 0.32 -43.65 7.01
C ASP A 310 0.55 -44.84 6.05
N PHE A 311 1.80 -45.25 5.82
CA PHE A 311 2.20 -46.45 5.08
C PHE A 311 3.43 -47.12 5.65
#